data_23377240572477a1e779baf453bba24b
#
_entry.id   23377240572477a1e779baf453bba24b
#
_cell.length_a   1.000
_cell.length_b   1.000
_cell.length_c   1.000
_cell.angle_alpha   90.00
_cell.angle_beta   90.00
_cell.angle_gamma   90.00
#
_symmetry.space_group_name_H-M   'P 1'
#
loop_
_entity.id
_entity.type
_entity.pdbx_description
1 polymer ?
#
loop_
_entity_poly.entity_id
_entity_poly.type
_entity_poly.pdbx_seq_one_letter_code
_entity_poly.pdbx_strand_id
1 'polypeptide(L)'
;AFVYSLSPVIVYLLAYPFTFYIKYPNLRPTIYLVKIKYAKDLLGLGLQFFIIQIGCLILFATANVMISQMFGPDQVTIYNLSYKYFSVLTMAFSIVISPLWSAITEAYVRKDFKWIQMVMKRMMSIWLVSIIVGVFMLLFSGIVYRIWVGSEIAIPFSLSIVVLIYVSLNAWTGMFASFVNGVGKLRIQLYCTIFSSLFFLPVAIIMGYLLGGGGVGIGMSIALVPYAILLPLQYKKLLSKSLRGVWNK
;
A
#
# COMPACT_ATOMS: atom_id res chain seq x y z
N ALA A 1 -5.48 -23.76 -9.66
CA ALA A 1 -4.96 -23.16 -8.41
C ALA A 1 -3.67 -23.83 -7.97
N PHE A 2 -3.63 -25.18 -7.77
CA PHE A 2 -2.49 -25.91 -7.23
C PHE A 2 -1.20 -25.76 -8.08
N VAL A 3 -1.28 -25.91 -9.40
CA VAL A 3 -0.13 -25.76 -10.33
C VAL A 3 0.44 -24.33 -10.29
N TYR A 4 -0.46 -23.32 -10.20
CA TYR A 4 -0.06 -21.91 -10.11
C TYR A 4 0.69 -21.61 -8.82
N SER A 5 0.27 -22.20 -7.69
CA SER A 5 0.94 -22.02 -6.39
C SER A 5 2.27 -22.77 -6.29
N LEU A 6 2.43 -23.91 -7.01
CA LEU A 6 3.68 -24.68 -7.04
C LEU A 6 4.76 -24.06 -7.93
N SER A 7 4.39 -23.32 -8.97
CA SER A 7 5.33 -22.75 -9.93
C SER A 7 6.45 -21.92 -9.26
N PRO A 8 6.17 -20.94 -8.37
CA PRO A 8 7.23 -20.21 -7.68
C PRO A 8 8.14 -21.10 -6.83
N VAL A 9 7.57 -22.11 -6.17
CA VAL A 9 8.33 -23.04 -5.32
C VAL A 9 9.34 -23.83 -6.14
N ILE A 10 8.93 -24.37 -7.30
CA ILE A 10 9.81 -25.09 -8.22
C ILE A 10 10.94 -24.19 -8.72
N VAL A 11 10.59 -22.96 -9.12
CA VAL A 11 11.60 -21.98 -9.57
C VAL A 11 12.63 -21.69 -8.47
N TYR A 12 12.20 -21.49 -7.22
CA TYR A 12 13.15 -21.28 -6.11
C TYR A 12 14.00 -22.51 -5.80
N LEU A 13 13.42 -23.72 -5.84
CA LEU A 13 14.15 -24.96 -5.62
C LEU A 13 15.23 -25.21 -6.67
N LEU A 14 15.03 -24.77 -7.90
CA LEU A 14 16.02 -24.86 -8.98
C LEU A 14 17.02 -23.70 -8.96
N ALA A 15 16.54 -22.48 -8.72
CA ALA A 15 17.37 -21.28 -8.71
C ALA A 15 18.35 -21.25 -7.52
N TYR A 16 17.96 -21.75 -6.35
CA TYR A 16 18.81 -21.77 -5.16
C TYR A 16 20.12 -22.55 -5.37
N PRO A 17 20.09 -23.85 -5.76
CA PRO A 17 21.31 -24.61 -6.05
C PRO A 17 22.13 -23.99 -7.17
N PHE A 18 21.48 -23.60 -8.26
CA PHE A 18 22.17 -22.95 -9.38
C PHE A 18 22.94 -21.70 -8.93
N THR A 19 22.28 -20.82 -8.14
CA THR A 19 22.89 -19.57 -7.70
C THR A 19 24.05 -19.80 -6.72
N PHE A 20 23.86 -20.62 -5.70
CA PHE A 20 24.82 -20.73 -4.59
C PHE A 20 25.84 -21.87 -4.74
N TYR A 21 25.66 -22.80 -5.66
CA TYR A 21 26.64 -23.87 -5.92
C TYR A 21 27.38 -23.67 -7.23
N ILE A 22 26.76 -22.99 -8.23
CA ILE A 22 27.36 -22.82 -9.55
C ILE A 22 27.83 -21.40 -9.77
N LYS A 23 26.94 -20.40 -9.59
CA LYS A 23 27.22 -19.01 -9.98
C LYS A 23 28.00 -18.22 -8.90
N TYR A 24 27.67 -18.41 -7.63
CA TYR A 24 28.27 -17.66 -6.51
C TYR A 24 28.61 -18.57 -5.32
N PRO A 25 29.57 -19.53 -5.47
CA PRO A 25 29.90 -20.48 -4.40
C PRO A 25 30.43 -19.78 -3.14
N ASN A 26 31.10 -18.63 -3.28
CA ASN A 26 31.64 -17.83 -2.16
C ASN A 26 30.55 -17.16 -1.30
N LEU A 27 29.33 -17.04 -1.82
CA LEU A 27 28.17 -16.46 -1.11
C LEU A 27 27.24 -17.53 -0.54
N ARG A 28 27.65 -18.79 -0.56
CA ARG A 28 26.86 -19.91 -0.10
C ARG A 28 26.49 -19.74 1.39
N PRO A 29 25.20 -19.77 1.74
CA PRO A 29 24.76 -19.74 3.12
C PRO A 29 25.31 -20.94 3.89
N THR A 30 25.94 -20.71 5.02
CA THR A 30 26.47 -21.76 5.91
C THR A 30 25.94 -21.59 7.33
N ILE A 31 25.58 -22.69 7.96
CA ILE A 31 25.00 -22.69 9.32
C ILE A 31 25.98 -22.10 10.34
N TYR A 32 27.28 -22.29 10.12
CA TYR A 32 28.34 -21.76 11.00
C TYR A 32 28.42 -20.22 11.04
N LEU A 33 27.91 -19.53 10.01
CA LEU A 33 27.88 -18.07 9.96
C LEU A 33 26.62 -17.48 10.59
N VAL A 34 25.67 -18.30 11.02
CA VAL A 34 24.43 -17.85 11.66
C VAL A 34 24.76 -17.34 13.08
N LYS A 35 24.55 -16.06 13.29
CA LYS A 35 24.74 -15.42 14.61
C LYS A 35 23.39 -14.95 15.14
N ILE A 36 22.95 -15.55 16.26
CA ILE A 36 21.69 -15.23 16.95
C ILE A 36 21.58 -13.74 17.30
N LYS A 37 22.71 -13.06 17.51
CA LYS A 37 22.76 -11.62 17.79
C LYS A 37 22.03 -10.80 16.71
N TYR A 38 22.18 -11.15 15.44
CA TYR A 38 21.53 -10.45 14.34
C TYR A 38 20.05 -10.84 14.17
N ALA A 39 19.65 -12.01 14.67
CA ALA A 39 18.27 -12.46 14.60
C ALA A 39 17.32 -11.53 15.36
N LYS A 40 17.74 -10.99 16.50
CA LYS A 40 16.91 -10.09 17.31
C LYS A 40 16.59 -8.77 16.57
N ASP A 41 17.57 -8.21 15.91
CA ASP A 41 17.39 -6.94 15.16
C ASP A 41 16.52 -7.17 13.91
N LEU A 42 16.77 -8.28 13.19
CA LEU A 42 15.99 -8.67 12.02
C LEU A 42 14.54 -9.01 12.39
N LEU A 43 14.32 -9.77 13.47
CA LEU A 43 12.97 -10.09 13.95
C LEU A 43 12.22 -8.85 14.43
N GLY A 44 12.89 -7.91 15.08
CA GLY A 44 12.26 -6.66 15.53
C GLY A 44 11.73 -5.82 14.37
N LEU A 45 12.50 -5.68 13.30
CA LEU A 45 12.08 -4.99 12.08
C LEU A 45 11.03 -5.81 11.32
N GLY A 46 11.25 -7.13 11.17
CA GLY A 46 10.34 -8.04 10.50
C GLY A 46 8.96 -8.09 11.16
N LEU A 47 8.90 -8.07 12.50
CA LEU A 47 7.64 -8.04 13.24
C LEU A 47 6.86 -6.74 12.98
N GLN A 48 7.54 -5.61 12.89
CA GLN A 48 6.88 -4.34 12.54
C GLN A 48 6.26 -4.40 11.13
N PHE A 49 7.02 -4.89 10.14
CA PHE A 49 6.49 -5.12 8.79
C PHE A 49 5.32 -6.09 8.79
N PHE A 50 5.42 -7.19 9.54
CA PHE A 50 4.36 -8.19 9.64
C PHE A 50 3.06 -7.58 10.20
N ILE A 51 3.14 -6.82 11.30
CA ILE A 51 1.96 -6.15 11.89
C ILE A 51 1.35 -5.13 10.91
N ILE A 52 2.17 -4.34 10.23
CA ILE A 52 1.72 -3.39 9.21
C ILE A 52 0.99 -4.13 8.10
N GLN A 53 1.55 -5.21 7.59
CA GLN A 53 0.97 -5.99 6.50
C GLN A 53 -0.36 -6.63 6.90
N ILE A 54 -0.43 -7.24 8.09
CA ILE A 54 -1.66 -7.81 8.64
C ILE A 54 -2.72 -6.73 8.83
N GLY A 55 -2.36 -5.57 9.37
CA GLY A 55 -3.30 -4.45 9.52
C GLY A 55 -3.89 -3.98 8.19
N CYS A 56 -3.07 -3.82 7.16
CA CYS A 56 -3.55 -3.47 5.82
C CYS A 56 -4.49 -4.54 5.23
N LEU A 57 -4.15 -5.83 5.40
CA LEU A 57 -4.98 -6.94 4.94
C LEU A 57 -6.33 -6.99 5.67
N ILE A 58 -6.32 -6.82 6.99
CA ILE A 58 -7.55 -6.78 7.80
C ILE A 58 -8.44 -5.62 7.34
N LEU A 59 -7.90 -4.42 7.15
CA LEU A 59 -8.67 -3.26 6.69
C LEU A 59 -9.39 -3.55 5.37
N PHE A 60 -8.68 -4.09 4.38
CA PHE A 60 -9.26 -4.39 3.07
C PHE A 60 -10.27 -5.54 3.11
N ALA A 61 -9.95 -6.63 3.80
CA ALA A 61 -10.84 -7.79 3.93
C ALA A 61 -12.11 -7.42 4.71
N THR A 62 -11.98 -6.68 5.81
CA THR A 62 -13.10 -6.26 6.64
C THR A 62 -14.07 -5.35 5.87
N ALA A 63 -13.57 -4.45 5.01
CA ALA A 63 -14.43 -3.60 4.19
C ALA A 63 -15.38 -4.41 3.30
N ASN A 64 -14.86 -5.45 2.61
CA ASN A 64 -15.69 -6.32 1.79
C ASN A 64 -16.72 -7.11 2.61
N VAL A 65 -16.32 -7.64 3.76
CA VAL A 65 -17.22 -8.36 4.68
C VAL A 65 -18.33 -7.42 5.17
N MET A 66 -17.99 -6.19 5.55
CA MET A 66 -18.98 -5.20 6.02
C MET A 66 -19.99 -4.84 4.93
N ILE A 67 -19.52 -4.56 3.71
CA ILE A 67 -20.42 -4.27 2.58
C ILE A 67 -21.36 -5.46 2.35
N SER A 68 -20.84 -6.69 2.40
CA SER A 68 -21.65 -7.90 2.22
C SER A 68 -22.72 -8.07 3.29
N GLN A 69 -22.34 -7.87 4.57
CA GLN A 69 -23.27 -8.06 5.69
C GLN A 69 -24.31 -6.93 5.83
N MET A 70 -23.92 -5.69 5.52
CA MET A 70 -24.83 -4.54 5.67
C MET A 70 -25.74 -4.34 4.45
N PHE A 71 -25.26 -4.66 3.24
CA PHE A 71 -25.93 -4.27 2.00
C PHE A 71 -26.12 -5.43 1.00
N GLY A 72 -25.62 -6.62 1.33
CA GLY A 72 -25.68 -7.82 0.49
C GLY A 72 -24.52 -7.97 -0.49
N PRO A 73 -24.37 -9.17 -1.09
CA PRO A 73 -23.24 -9.52 -1.97
C PRO A 73 -23.22 -8.74 -3.27
N ASP A 74 -24.36 -8.28 -3.76
CA ASP A 74 -24.44 -7.49 -5.01
C ASP A 74 -23.73 -6.15 -4.85
N GLN A 75 -23.83 -5.51 -3.68
CA GLN A 75 -23.12 -4.26 -3.37
C GLN A 75 -21.62 -4.45 -3.28
N VAL A 76 -21.14 -5.63 -2.85
CA VAL A 76 -19.70 -5.97 -2.90
C VAL A 76 -19.23 -6.02 -4.35
N THR A 77 -20.03 -6.59 -5.25
CA THR A 77 -19.70 -6.65 -6.67
C THR A 77 -19.61 -5.24 -7.28
N ILE A 78 -20.58 -4.38 -7.01
CA ILE A 78 -20.61 -2.99 -7.47
C ILE A 78 -19.40 -2.22 -6.96
N TYR A 79 -19.07 -2.36 -5.66
CA TYR A 79 -17.90 -1.73 -5.05
C TYR A 79 -16.60 -2.22 -5.70
N ASN A 80 -16.43 -3.54 -5.84
CA ASN A 80 -15.22 -4.13 -6.41
C ASN A 80 -15.02 -3.81 -7.89
N LEU A 81 -16.09 -3.68 -8.68
CA LEU A 81 -15.99 -3.23 -10.07
C LEU A 81 -15.48 -1.80 -10.15
N SER A 82 -16.04 -0.89 -9.36
CA SER A 82 -15.54 0.48 -9.28
C SER A 82 -14.08 0.51 -8.81
N TYR A 83 -13.73 -0.27 -7.77
CA TYR A 83 -12.37 -0.36 -7.26
C TYR A 83 -11.40 -0.90 -8.32
N LYS A 84 -11.74 -1.97 -9.04
CA LYS A 84 -10.90 -2.51 -10.13
C LYS A 84 -10.64 -1.48 -11.22
N TYR A 85 -11.66 -0.70 -11.59
CA TYR A 85 -11.53 0.34 -12.60
C TYR A 85 -10.47 1.38 -12.20
N PHE A 86 -10.59 1.96 -11.01
CA PHE A 86 -9.65 2.97 -10.54
C PHE A 86 -8.30 2.40 -10.05
N SER A 87 -8.24 1.11 -9.67
CA SER A 87 -7.00 0.48 -9.21
C SER A 87 -5.90 0.42 -10.27
N VAL A 88 -6.23 0.61 -11.55
CA VAL A 88 -5.25 0.79 -12.62
C VAL A 88 -4.29 1.94 -12.32
N LEU A 89 -4.78 3.02 -11.69
CA LEU A 89 -3.94 4.14 -11.27
C LEU A 89 -2.91 3.74 -10.21
N THR A 90 -3.33 2.98 -9.18
CA THR A 90 -2.41 2.48 -8.16
C THR A 90 -1.46 1.42 -8.72
N MET A 91 -1.91 0.60 -9.64
CA MET A 91 -1.06 -0.39 -10.32
C MET A 91 0.04 0.29 -11.14
N ALA A 92 -0.31 1.29 -11.95
CA ALA A 92 0.66 2.08 -12.71
C ALA A 92 1.65 2.80 -11.79
N PHE A 93 1.16 3.37 -10.68
CA PHE A 93 1.98 4.05 -9.69
C PHE A 93 2.92 3.08 -8.95
N SER A 94 2.47 1.88 -8.64
CA SER A 94 3.26 0.86 -7.95
C SER A 94 4.44 0.34 -8.79
N ILE A 95 4.30 0.29 -10.11
CA ILE A 95 5.39 -0.08 -11.03
C ILE A 95 6.56 0.90 -10.88
N VAL A 96 6.26 2.20 -10.73
CA VAL A 96 7.29 3.23 -10.56
C VAL A 96 7.86 3.22 -9.14
N ILE A 97 7.04 2.97 -8.12
CA ILE A 97 7.47 2.95 -6.71
C ILE A 97 8.31 1.72 -6.37
N SER A 98 8.01 0.56 -6.95
CA SER A 98 8.65 -0.71 -6.56
C SER A 98 10.19 -0.66 -6.59
N PRO A 99 10.87 -0.18 -7.65
CA PRO A 99 12.33 -0.08 -7.67
C PRO A 99 12.87 1.03 -6.76
N LEU A 100 12.04 2.02 -6.38
CA LEU A 100 12.49 3.14 -5.56
C LEU A 100 12.78 2.75 -4.12
N TRP A 101 12.18 1.70 -3.60
CA TRP A 101 12.45 1.23 -2.24
C TRP A 101 13.95 0.96 -2.02
N SER A 102 14.56 0.12 -2.84
CA SER A 102 15.98 -0.20 -2.74
C SER A 102 16.89 1.01 -3.04
N ALA A 103 16.52 1.81 -4.04
CA ALA A 103 17.27 3.00 -4.41
C ALA A 103 17.25 4.07 -3.28
N ILE A 104 16.12 4.24 -2.59
CA ILE A 104 16.01 5.13 -1.42
C ILE A 104 16.86 4.61 -0.27
N THR A 105 16.87 3.29 -0.01
CA THR A 105 17.72 2.68 1.01
C THR A 105 19.19 3.00 0.75
N GLU A 106 19.67 2.78 -0.48
CA GLU A 106 21.04 3.06 -0.87
C GLU A 106 21.40 4.54 -0.75
N ALA A 107 20.55 5.43 -1.29
CA ALA A 107 20.75 6.87 -1.20
C ALA A 107 20.75 7.37 0.26
N TYR A 108 19.91 6.80 1.11
CA TYR A 108 19.86 7.14 2.53
C TYR A 108 21.16 6.73 3.26
N VAL A 109 21.68 5.53 3.00
CA VAL A 109 22.96 5.06 3.54
C VAL A 109 24.13 5.94 3.07
N ARG A 110 24.13 6.35 1.79
CA ARG A 110 25.11 7.28 1.21
C ARG A 110 24.92 8.73 1.64
N LYS A 111 23.84 9.04 2.41
CA LYS A 111 23.47 10.41 2.84
C LYS A 111 23.18 11.36 1.66
N ASP A 112 22.78 10.82 0.51
CA ASP A 112 22.38 11.63 -0.64
C ASP A 112 20.92 12.10 -0.52
N PHE A 113 20.70 13.03 0.41
CA PHE A 113 19.39 13.61 0.66
C PHE A 113 18.88 14.48 -0.49
N LYS A 114 19.79 15.03 -1.32
CA LYS A 114 19.41 15.81 -2.51
C LYS A 114 18.72 14.92 -3.55
N TRP A 115 19.27 13.76 -3.81
CA TRP A 115 18.68 12.78 -4.71
C TRP A 115 17.31 12.33 -4.20
N ILE A 116 17.20 11.98 -2.91
CA ILE A 116 15.92 11.58 -2.29
C ILE A 116 14.86 12.68 -2.48
N GLN A 117 15.20 13.94 -2.22
CA GLN A 117 14.27 15.06 -2.40
C GLN A 117 13.82 15.22 -3.85
N MET A 118 14.76 15.07 -4.80
CA MET A 118 14.45 15.14 -6.23
C MET A 118 13.48 14.04 -6.64
N VAL A 119 13.75 12.80 -6.25
CA VAL A 119 12.91 11.64 -6.56
C VAL A 119 11.52 11.80 -5.94
N MET A 120 11.43 12.16 -4.66
CA MET A 120 10.14 12.36 -3.99
C MET A 120 9.33 13.49 -4.64
N LYS A 121 9.95 14.59 -5.08
CA LYS A 121 9.27 15.64 -5.85
C LYS A 121 8.71 15.11 -7.18
N ARG A 122 9.50 14.31 -7.91
CA ARG A 122 9.02 13.68 -9.16
C ARG A 122 7.84 12.74 -8.88
N MET A 123 7.90 11.97 -7.80
CA MET A 123 6.79 11.08 -7.40
C MET A 123 5.52 11.87 -7.06
N MET A 124 5.65 13.01 -6.38
CA MET A 124 4.51 13.92 -6.13
C MET A 124 3.91 14.44 -7.44
N SER A 125 4.75 14.79 -8.41
CA SER A 125 4.26 15.23 -9.74
C SER A 125 3.54 14.11 -10.47
N ILE A 126 4.05 12.87 -10.44
CA ILE A 126 3.39 11.69 -11.03
C ILE A 126 2.05 11.44 -10.32
N TRP A 127 2.00 11.58 -8.99
CA TRP A 127 0.76 11.47 -8.24
C TRP A 127 -0.28 12.53 -8.66
N LEU A 128 0.12 13.79 -8.85
CA LEU A 128 -0.77 14.85 -9.37
C LEU A 128 -1.29 14.51 -10.77
N VAL A 129 -0.43 14.03 -11.65
CA VAL A 129 -0.84 13.55 -12.98
C VAL A 129 -1.82 12.38 -12.86
N SER A 130 -1.58 11.44 -11.95
CA SER A 130 -2.51 10.32 -11.74
C SER A 130 -3.89 10.78 -11.24
N ILE A 131 -3.98 11.85 -10.45
CA ILE A 131 -5.27 12.46 -10.07
C ILE A 131 -5.98 13.03 -11.30
N ILE A 132 -5.27 13.76 -12.16
CA ILE A 132 -5.85 14.34 -13.38
C ILE A 132 -6.40 13.21 -14.28
N VAL A 133 -5.61 12.15 -14.49
CA VAL A 133 -6.06 10.96 -15.21
C VAL A 133 -7.26 10.31 -14.52
N GLY A 134 -7.25 10.20 -13.19
CA GLY A 134 -8.37 9.68 -12.40
C GLY A 134 -9.66 10.49 -12.56
N VAL A 135 -9.55 11.82 -12.63
CA VAL A 135 -10.71 12.69 -12.92
C VAL A 135 -11.25 12.44 -14.32
N PHE A 136 -10.38 12.31 -15.34
CA PHE A 136 -10.82 11.90 -16.68
C PHE A 136 -11.50 10.52 -16.65
N MET A 137 -10.92 9.55 -15.98
CA MET A 137 -11.53 8.23 -15.81
C MET A 137 -12.90 8.34 -15.13
N LEU A 138 -13.07 9.21 -14.13
CA LEU A 138 -14.33 9.45 -13.44
C LEU A 138 -15.39 10.01 -14.39
N LEU A 139 -15.05 11.01 -15.20
CA LEU A 139 -15.98 11.61 -16.16
C LEU A 139 -16.50 10.60 -17.19
N PHE A 140 -15.67 9.69 -17.63
CA PHE A 140 -16.01 8.65 -18.59
C PHE A 140 -16.46 7.32 -17.95
N SER A 141 -16.49 7.23 -16.63
CA SER A 141 -16.75 5.99 -15.90
C SER A 141 -18.08 5.32 -16.29
N GLY A 142 -19.16 6.09 -16.47
CA GLY A 142 -20.46 5.56 -16.86
C GLY A 142 -20.47 4.88 -18.24
N ILE A 143 -19.71 5.43 -19.21
CA ILE A 143 -19.55 4.83 -20.53
C ILE A 143 -18.73 3.55 -20.44
N VAL A 144 -17.59 3.61 -19.71
CA VAL A 144 -16.70 2.46 -19.57
C VAL A 144 -17.39 1.31 -18.83
N TYR A 145 -18.12 1.57 -17.75
CA TYR A 145 -18.87 0.53 -17.04
C TYR A 145 -19.91 -0.14 -17.92
N ARG A 146 -20.65 0.63 -18.74
CA ARG A 146 -21.64 0.08 -19.65
C ARG A 146 -21.03 -0.84 -20.70
N ILE A 147 -19.83 -0.49 -21.22
CA ILE A 147 -19.12 -1.30 -22.22
C ILE A 147 -18.50 -2.55 -21.56
N TRP A 148 -17.95 -2.40 -20.37
CA TRP A 148 -17.16 -3.44 -19.70
C TRP A 148 -18.02 -4.47 -18.96
N VAL A 149 -19.07 -4.00 -18.28
CA VAL A 149 -19.88 -4.83 -17.37
C VAL A 149 -21.31 -5.06 -17.93
N GLY A 150 -21.70 -4.24 -18.89
CA GLY A 150 -23.06 -4.25 -19.44
C GLY A 150 -24.00 -3.25 -18.75
N SER A 151 -25.25 -3.21 -19.21
CA SER A 151 -26.26 -2.29 -18.69
C SER A 151 -27.01 -2.80 -17.45
N GLU A 152 -26.82 -4.07 -17.10
CA GLU A 152 -27.55 -4.70 -15.98
C GLU A 152 -27.00 -4.25 -14.60
N ILE A 153 -25.72 -3.90 -14.52
CA ILE A 153 -25.08 -3.47 -13.27
C ILE A 153 -24.88 -1.95 -13.29
N ALA A 154 -25.73 -1.25 -12.53
CA ALA A 154 -25.60 0.20 -12.36
C ALA A 154 -24.63 0.53 -11.24
N ILE A 155 -23.47 1.14 -11.58
CA ILE A 155 -22.50 1.63 -10.60
C ILE A 155 -22.77 3.12 -10.36
N PRO A 156 -23.13 3.53 -9.12
CA PRO A 156 -23.41 4.93 -8.81
C PRO A 156 -22.18 5.82 -9.02
N PHE A 157 -22.39 6.99 -9.61
CA PHE A 157 -21.31 7.97 -9.82
C PHE A 157 -20.68 8.44 -8.50
N SER A 158 -21.51 8.57 -7.44
CA SER A 158 -21.03 8.88 -6.08
C SER A 158 -20.05 7.84 -5.54
N LEU A 159 -20.30 6.55 -5.79
CA LEU A 159 -19.37 5.48 -5.41
C LEU A 159 -18.03 5.62 -6.17
N SER A 160 -18.08 5.95 -7.45
CA SER A 160 -16.88 6.17 -8.26
C SER A 160 -16.03 7.33 -7.73
N ILE A 161 -16.65 8.42 -7.26
CA ILE A 161 -15.95 9.54 -6.58
C ILE A 161 -15.24 9.04 -5.31
N VAL A 162 -15.96 8.31 -4.46
CA VAL A 162 -15.42 7.79 -3.20
C VAL A 162 -14.22 6.87 -3.46
N VAL A 163 -14.34 5.99 -4.43
CA VAL A 163 -13.27 5.05 -4.79
C VAL A 163 -12.07 5.79 -5.38
N LEU A 164 -12.27 6.80 -6.22
CA LEU A 164 -11.18 7.64 -6.74
C LEU A 164 -10.44 8.37 -5.61
N ILE A 165 -11.15 8.91 -4.64
CA ILE A 165 -10.55 9.55 -3.45
C ILE A 165 -9.70 8.53 -2.68
N TYR A 166 -10.26 7.34 -2.40
CA TYR A 166 -9.55 6.28 -1.70
C TYR A 166 -8.27 5.85 -2.43
N VAL A 167 -8.36 5.59 -3.73
CA VAL A 167 -7.23 5.18 -4.59
C VAL A 167 -6.15 6.27 -4.62
N SER A 168 -6.54 7.54 -4.72
CA SER A 168 -5.62 8.68 -4.72
C SER A 168 -4.90 8.84 -3.37
N LEU A 169 -5.62 8.71 -2.25
CA LEU A 169 -5.04 8.71 -0.91
C LEU A 169 -4.13 7.50 -0.69
N ASN A 170 -4.50 6.32 -1.19
CA ASN A 170 -3.69 5.11 -1.10
C ASN A 170 -2.36 5.27 -1.86
N ALA A 171 -2.38 5.84 -3.06
CA ALA A 171 -1.16 6.14 -3.82
C ALA A 171 -0.27 7.17 -3.09
N TRP A 172 -0.87 8.23 -2.52
CA TRP A 172 -0.17 9.22 -1.71
C TRP A 172 0.53 8.60 -0.50
N THR A 173 -0.22 7.86 0.30
CA THR A 173 0.31 7.21 1.50
C THR A 173 1.35 6.14 1.16
N GLY A 174 1.12 5.37 0.09
CA GLY A 174 2.05 4.36 -0.41
C GLY A 174 3.40 4.91 -0.83
N MET A 175 3.43 6.11 -1.43
CA MET A 175 4.67 6.80 -1.78
C MET A 175 5.52 7.11 -0.54
N PHE A 176 4.94 7.70 0.50
CA PHE A 176 5.67 8.00 1.72
C PHE A 176 5.98 6.75 2.55
N ALA A 177 5.09 5.75 2.54
CA ALA A 177 5.36 4.46 3.15
C ALA A 177 6.57 3.77 2.50
N SER A 178 6.70 3.82 1.17
CA SER A 178 7.87 3.28 0.46
C SER A 178 9.16 3.96 0.90
N PHE A 179 9.14 5.29 1.09
CA PHE A 179 10.29 6.02 1.65
C PHE A 179 10.63 5.56 3.07
N VAL A 180 9.65 5.53 3.96
CA VAL A 180 9.83 5.14 5.37
C VAL A 180 10.32 3.69 5.48
N ASN A 181 9.78 2.80 4.65
CA ASN A 181 10.20 1.41 4.55
C ASN A 181 11.65 1.30 4.07
N GLY A 182 12.04 2.09 3.06
CA GLY A 182 13.41 2.13 2.56
C GLY A 182 14.43 2.63 3.60
N VAL A 183 14.02 3.56 4.46
CA VAL A 183 14.83 4.07 5.57
C VAL A 183 14.84 3.14 6.79
N GLY A 184 13.85 2.23 6.89
CA GLY A 184 13.69 1.30 8.02
C GLY A 184 13.18 1.95 9.31
N LYS A 185 12.49 3.10 9.22
CA LYS A 185 11.96 3.84 10.38
C LYS A 185 10.43 3.67 10.49
N LEU A 186 9.97 2.48 10.87
CA LEU A 186 8.59 2.03 10.72
C LEU A 186 7.63 2.41 11.85
N ARG A 187 8.11 2.94 12.98
CA ARG A 187 7.26 3.12 14.18
C ARG A 187 6.04 4.00 13.96
N ILE A 188 6.19 5.09 13.22
CA ILE A 188 5.04 5.98 12.92
C ILE A 188 4.02 5.23 12.05
N GLN A 189 4.49 4.53 11.03
CA GLN A 189 3.63 3.72 10.18
C GLN A 189 2.91 2.63 10.98
N LEU A 190 3.61 1.97 11.91
CA LEU A 190 3.03 0.98 12.81
C LEU A 190 1.92 1.59 13.69
N TYR A 191 2.16 2.76 14.28
CA TYR A 191 1.12 3.45 15.07
C TYR A 191 -0.07 3.86 14.22
N CYS A 192 0.16 4.37 13.00
CA CYS A 192 -0.91 4.63 12.04
C CYS A 192 -1.71 3.37 11.76
N THR A 193 -1.04 2.22 11.53
CA THR A 193 -1.72 0.94 11.26
C THR A 193 -2.63 0.54 12.41
N ILE A 194 -2.11 0.52 13.64
CA ILE A 194 -2.87 0.12 14.83
C ILE A 194 -4.06 1.05 15.02
N PHE A 195 -3.83 2.36 14.96
CA PHE A 195 -4.89 3.37 15.11
C PHE A 195 -5.96 3.19 14.04
N SER A 196 -5.56 3.13 12.77
CA SER A 196 -6.49 2.98 11.65
C SER A 196 -7.28 1.68 11.73
N SER A 197 -6.67 0.57 12.14
CA SER A 197 -7.35 -0.72 12.29
C SER A 197 -8.41 -0.69 13.39
N LEU A 198 -8.14 0.00 14.51
CA LEU A 198 -9.09 0.13 15.61
C LEU A 198 -10.27 1.05 15.28
N PHE A 199 -10.00 2.18 14.61
CA PHE A 199 -11.02 3.18 14.32
C PHE A 199 -11.76 2.94 13.01
N PHE A 200 -11.22 2.12 12.10
CA PHE A 200 -11.87 1.83 10.83
C PHE A 200 -13.27 1.23 11.01
N LEU A 201 -13.40 0.21 11.86
CA LEU A 201 -14.65 -0.52 12.02
C LEU A 201 -15.82 0.40 12.46
N PRO A 202 -15.72 1.16 13.56
CA PRO A 202 -16.81 2.04 13.96
C PRO A 202 -17.08 3.14 12.95
N VAL A 203 -16.05 3.72 12.33
CA VAL A 203 -16.22 4.76 11.29
C VAL A 203 -16.91 4.20 10.04
N ALA A 204 -16.51 3.03 9.58
CA ALA A 204 -17.10 2.40 8.41
C ALA A 204 -18.55 1.98 8.65
N ILE A 205 -18.91 1.52 9.86
CA ILE A 205 -20.29 1.23 10.26
C ILE A 205 -21.13 2.50 10.21
N ILE A 206 -20.70 3.58 10.86
CA ILE A 206 -21.42 4.85 10.91
C ILE A 206 -21.60 5.40 9.47
N MET A 207 -20.53 5.47 8.69
CA MET A 207 -20.60 5.97 7.32
C MET A 207 -21.42 5.06 6.42
N GLY A 208 -21.38 3.75 6.64
CA GLY A 208 -22.22 2.79 5.93
C GLY A 208 -23.72 3.02 6.18
N TYR A 209 -24.13 3.22 7.43
CA TYR A 209 -25.53 3.54 7.74
C TYR A 209 -25.98 4.88 7.18
N LEU A 210 -25.10 5.89 7.13
CA LEU A 210 -25.44 7.22 6.65
C LEU A 210 -25.47 7.31 5.11
N LEU A 211 -24.59 6.60 4.41
CA LEU A 211 -24.30 6.81 2.98
C LEU A 211 -24.36 5.53 2.13
N GLY A 212 -24.82 4.43 2.71
CA GLY A 212 -24.91 3.15 2.01
C GLY A 212 -23.54 2.51 1.76
N GLY A 213 -23.46 1.61 0.77
CA GLY A 213 -22.23 0.87 0.45
C GLY A 213 -21.02 1.76 0.13
N GLY A 214 -21.25 2.94 -0.44
CA GLY A 214 -20.20 3.96 -0.65
C GLY A 214 -19.62 4.52 0.66
N GLY A 215 -20.39 4.54 1.74
CA GLY A 215 -19.98 5.02 3.05
C GLY A 215 -18.84 4.20 3.65
N VAL A 216 -18.81 2.89 3.42
CA VAL A 216 -17.69 2.03 3.84
C VAL A 216 -16.39 2.46 3.14
N GLY A 217 -16.44 2.82 1.85
CA GLY A 217 -15.31 3.37 1.12
C GLY A 217 -14.81 4.72 1.67
N ILE A 218 -15.73 5.55 2.16
CA ILE A 218 -15.39 6.78 2.89
C ILE A 218 -14.67 6.43 4.19
N GLY A 219 -15.17 5.43 4.94
CA GLY A 219 -14.51 4.91 6.13
C GLY A 219 -13.08 4.46 5.87
N MET A 220 -12.84 3.76 4.75
CA MET A 220 -11.48 3.39 4.32
C MET A 220 -10.61 4.62 4.03
N SER A 221 -11.17 5.65 3.40
CA SER A 221 -10.45 6.90 3.12
C SER A 221 -10.07 7.63 4.40
N ILE A 222 -10.98 7.69 5.37
CA ILE A 222 -10.74 8.27 6.69
C ILE A 222 -9.64 7.50 7.44
N ALA A 223 -9.62 6.17 7.35
CA ALA A 223 -8.58 5.33 7.95
C ALA A 223 -7.19 5.62 7.38
N LEU A 224 -7.06 6.16 6.17
CA LEU A 224 -5.78 6.56 5.58
C LEU A 224 -5.32 7.96 6.02
N VAL A 225 -6.17 8.79 6.64
CA VAL A 225 -5.82 10.17 7.04
C VAL A 225 -4.60 10.24 7.96
N PRO A 226 -4.44 9.41 9.01
CA PRO A 226 -3.24 9.41 9.83
C PRO A 226 -1.96 9.19 9.03
N TYR A 227 -1.99 8.25 8.08
CA TYR A 227 -0.86 8.01 7.18
C TYR A 227 -0.60 9.20 6.25
N ALA A 228 -1.66 9.77 5.69
CA ALA A 228 -1.57 10.87 4.74
C ALA A 228 -0.95 12.15 5.35
N ILE A 229 -1.03 12.29 6.68
CA ILE A 229 -0.48 13.44 7.42
C ILE A 229 0.87 13.08 8.04
N LEU A 230 0.95 11.97 8.79
CA LEU A 230 2.11 11.66 9.62
C LEU A 230 3.32 11.17 8.83
N LEU A 231 3.13 10.41 7.74
CA LEU A 231 4.25 9.94 6.92
C LEU A 231 4.95 11.08 6.15
N PRO A 232 4.27 12.04 5.51
CA PRO A 232 4.92 13.24 4.96
C PRO A 232 5.65 14.08 6.00
N LEU A 233 5.08 14.21 7.21
CA LEU A 233 5.76 14.91 8.30
C LEU A 233 7.04 14.17 8.75
N GLN A 234 6.99 12.85 8.83
CA GLN A 234 8.16 12.02 9.12
C GLN A 234 9.22 12.18 8.04
N TYR A 235 8.84 12.13 6.77
CA TYR A 235 9.73 12.41 5.63
C TYR A 235 10.45 13.75 5.78
N LYS A 236 9.71 14.84 6.02
CA LYS A 236 10.30 16.18 6.22
C LYS A 236 11.30 16.21 7.38
N LYS A 237 10.94 15.61 8.53
CA LYS A 237 11.81 15.55 9.71
C LYS A 237 13.06 14.71 9.49
N LEU A 238 12.95 13.58 8.77
CA LEU A 238 14.09 12.73 8.41
C LEU A 238 15.12 13.47 7.55
N LEU A 239 14.68 14.28 6.63
CA LEU A 239 15.57 15.05 5.74
C LEU A 239 16.17 16.29 6.41
N SER A 240 15.45 16.93 7.34
CA SER A 240 15.94 18.12 8.06
C SER A 240 16.89 17.81 9.21
N LYS A 241 17.20 16.53 9.46
CA LYS A 241 18.01 16.04 10.58
C LYS A 241 17.50 16.48 11.96
N SER A 242 16.26 16.98 12.06
CA SER A 242 15.63 17.42 13.31
C SER A 242 14.95 16.27 14.08
N LEU A 243 15.55 15.09 14.02
CA LEU A 243 14.97 13.86 14.55
C LEU A 243 15.19 13.75 16.07
N ARG A 244 14.08 13.75 16.82
CA ARG A 244 14.06 13.39 18.25
C ARG A 244 12.96 12.35 18.52
N GLY A 245 13.24 11.40 19.42
CA GLY A 245 12.23 10.46 19.92
C GLY A 245 11.68 9.48 18.88
N VAL A 246 10.34 9.37 18.81
CA VAL A 246 9.61 8.39 18.00
C VAL A 246 9.85 8.53 16.48
N TRP A 247 10.16 9.74 16.02
CA TRP A 247 10.38 10.03 14.59
C TRP A 247 11.66 9.39 14.02
N ASN A 248 12.59 8.98 14.88
CA ASN A 248 13.90 8.39 14.49
C ASN A 248 13.99 6.89 14.79
N LYS A 249 12.89 6.24 15.07
CA LYS A 249 12.89 4.82 15.45
C LYS A 249 12.05 3.99 14.50
#